data_291f263bb59132e41c872549e29586aa
#
_entry.id   291f263bb59132e41c872549e29586aa
#
_cell.length_a   1.000
_cell.length_b   1.000
_cell.length_c   1.000
_cell.angle_alpha   90.00
_cell.angle_beta   90.00
_cell.angle_gamma   90.00
#
_symmetry.space_group_name_H-M   'P 1'
#
loop_
_entity.id
_entity.type
_entity.pdbx_description
1 polymer ?
#
loop_
_entity_poly.entity_id
_entity_poly.type
_entity_poly.pdbx_seq_one_letter_code
_entity_poly.pdbx_strand_id
1 'polypeptide(L)'
;MNAINHAATALLINKKWPGVPIIPVLLAVQLVEFLWVAFNLLGVEVTTTEPQVRALNDIHLAYMPYSHSIAATVVLALTVWVVVAKFLDKPTWGLALAVAVSSHIVLDLATHVHDIALAPGIESPKFGSGLYGVPLLALFVETLYGVWCWRVFQGSKALLAVIVLFNLGALPFYAPSIPGPVYLLAGHPKIFAAIIGVHIIFGLVAVGFFARSQWRSSASEAPQGAPADRPKVAGR
;
A
#
# COMPACT_ATOMS: atom_id res chain seq x y z
N MET A 1 6.43 -2.56 -4.32
CA MET A 1 5.25 -3.39 -4.73
C MET A 1 4.21 -2.52 -5.42
N ASN A 2 3.38 -3.08 -6.32
CA ASN A 2 2.31 -2.32 -6.97
C ASN A 2 1.35 -1.71 -5.93
N ALA A 3 0.96 -0.46 -6.11
CA ALA A 3 0.15 0.33 -5.17
C ALA A 3 -1.17 -0.35 -4.75
N ILE A 4 -1.83 -1.09 -5.65
CA ILE A 4 -3.07 -1.82 -5.33
C ILE A 4 -2.83 -2.91 -4.27
N ASN A 5 -1.64 -3.51 -4.21
CA ASN A 5 -1.33 -4.58 -3.28
C ASN A 5 -0.98 -4.04 -1.88
N HIS A 6 -0.39 -2.85 -1.78
CA HIS A 6 -0.35 -2.12 -0.51
C HIS A 6 -1.79 -1.81 -0.03
N ALA A 7 -2.67 -1.33 -0.92
CA ALA A 7 -4.07 -1.11 -0.56
C ALA A 7 -4.79 -2.41 -0.15
N ALA A 8 -4.50 -3.54 -0.80
CA ALA A 8 -5.04 -4.84 -0.41
C ALA A 8 -4.58 -5.28 0.99
N THR A 9 -3.36 -4.91 1.40
CA THR A 9 -2.85 -5.16 2.76
C THR A 9 -3.70 -4.48 3.83
N ALA A 10 -4.29 -3.31 3.52
CA ALA A 10 -5.21 -2.65 4.43
C ALA A 10 -6.43 -3.53 4.79
N LEU A 11 -6.85 -4.43 3.90
CA LEU A 11 -7.93 -5.38 4.16
C LEU A 11 -7.56 -6.37 5.28
N LEU A 12 -6.33 -6.87 5.29
CA LEU A 12 -5.81 -7.77 6.33
C LEU A 12 -5.75 -7.06 7.68
N ILE A 13 -5.22 -5.85 7.67
CA ILE A 13 -5.08 -5.03 8.87
C ILE A 13 -6.47 -4.68 9.43
N ASN A 14 -7.39 -4.26 8.58
CA ASN A 14 -8.77 -3.97 8.99
C ASN A 14 -9.49 -5.19 9.55
N LYS A 15 -9.26 -6.38 8.95
CA LYS A 15 -9.80 -7.64 9.49
C LYS A 15 -9.27 -7.95 10.88
N LYS A 16 -7.98 -7.67 11.15
CA LYS A 16 -7.36 -7.87 12.46
C LYS A 16 -7.84 -6.85 13.50
N TRP A 17 -8.09 -5.63 13.07
CA TRP A 17 -8.58 -4.52 13.91
C TRP A 17 -9.87 -3.93 13.36
N PRO A 18 -11.00 -4.64 13.45
CA PRO A 18 -12.27 -4.23 12.83
C PRO A 18 -12.84 -2.93 13.40
N GLY A 19 -12.43 -2.54 14.61
CA GLY A 19 -12.78 -1.24 15.20
C GLY A 19 -12.02 -0.04 14.61
N VAL A 20 -11.02 -0.26 13.74
CA VAL A 20 -10.31 0.81 13.03
C VAL A 20 -10.95 0.98 11.66
N PRO A 21 -11.47 2.18 11.32
CA PRO A 21 -12.07 2.39 10.00
C PRO A 21 -11.08 2.12 8.87
N ILE A 22 -11.57 1.55 7.77
CA ILE A 22 -10.70 1.15 6.64
C ILE A 22 -9.95 2.33 6.00
N ILE A 23 -10.52 3.54 5.98
CA ILE A 23 -9.91 4.67 5.29
C ILE A 23 -8.59 5.14 5.93
N PRO A 24 -8.50 5.38 7.25
CA PRO A 24 -7.20 5.63 7.89
C PRO A 24 -6.17 4.54 7.60
N VAL A 25 -6.57 3.27 7.57
CA VAL A 25 -5.65 2.16 7.27
C VAL A 25 -5.16 2.23 5.81
N LEU A 26 -6.06 2.49 4.86
CA LEU A 26 -5.72 2.68 3.44
C LEU A 26 -4.74 3.85 3.25
N LEU A 27 -4.94 4.96 3.93
CA LEU A 27 -4.02 6.09 3.87
C LEU A 27 -2.65 5.73 4.49
N ALA A 28 -2.65 5.00 5.61
CA ALA A 28 -1.42 4.63 6.30
C ALA A 28 -0.56 3.63 5.50
N VAL A 29 -1.14 2.64 4.82
CA VAL A 29 -0.39 1.70 3.97
C VAL A 29 0.26 2.38 2.77
N GLN A 30 -0.21 3.56 2.36
CA GLN A 30 0.31 4.33 1.23
C GLN A 30 1.08 5.58 1.66
N LEU A 31 1.24 5.82 2.96
CA LEU A 31 1.85 7.05 3.47
C LEU A 31 3.29 7.23 2.97
N VAL A 32 4.06 6.15 2.94
CA VAL A 32 5.43 6.10 2.42
C VAL A 32 5.46 6.53 0.95
N GLU A 33 4.56 5.98 0.15
CA GLU A 33 4.46 6.29 -1.29
C GLU A 33 3.99 7.72 -1.55
N PHE A 34 3.06 8.24 -0.76
CA PHE A 34 2.66 9.65 -0.85
C PHE A 34 3.83 10.58 -0.55
N LEU A 35 4.69 10.23 0.42
CA LEU A 35 5.91 10.98 0.70
C LEU A 35 6.88 10.90 -0.48
N TRP A 36 7.07 9.71 -1.07
CA TRP A 36 7.91 9.54 -2.25
C TRP A 36 7.42 10.38 -3.42
N VAL A 37 6.13 10.36 -3.73
CA VAL A 37 5.53 11.19 -4.79
C VAL A 37 5.81 12.68 -4.52
N ALA A 38 5.53 13.14 -3.30
CA ALA A 38 5.74 14.54 -2.93
C ALA A 38 7.23 14.94 -3.03
N PHE A 39 8.14 14.11 -2.53
CA PHE A 39 9.57 14.39 -2.54
C PHE A 39 10.17 14.37 -3.95
N ASN A 40 9.69 13.49 -4.85
CA ASN A 40 10.10 13.51 -6.25
C ASN A 40 9.59 14.76 -6.98
N LEU A 41 8.35 15.17 -6.77
CA LEU A 41 7.81 16.39 -7.37
C LEU A 41 8.56 17.65 -6.89
N LEU A 42 8.92 17.68 -5.61
CA LEU A 42 9.69 18.78 -5.00
C LEU A 42 11.20 18.72 -5.33
N GLY A 43 11.71 17.61 -5.86
CA GLY A 43 13.12 17.40 -6.16
C GLY A 43 13.98 17.11 -4.92
N VAL A 44 13.36 16.69 -3.81
CA VAL A 44 14.06 16.21 -2.59
C VAL A 44 14.57 14.80 -2.78
N GLU A 45 13.79 13.96 -3.43
CA GLU A 45 14.18 12.62 -3.88
C GLU A 45 14.26 12.58 -5.41
N VAL A 46 15.01 11.62 -5.93
CA VAL A 46 15.36 11.58 -7.35
C VAL A 46 15.05 10.22 -7.94
N THR A 47 14.18 10.22 -8.93
CA THR A 47 13.96 9.11 -9.85
C THR A 47 14.62 9.45 -11.18
N THR A 48 15.26 8.48 -11.82
CA THR A 48 15.85 8.61 -13.15
C THR A 48 15.26 7.56 -14.09
N THR A 49 15.42 7.79 -15.38
CA THR A 49 14.96 6.85 -16.41
C THR A 49 16.08 6.59 -17.41
N GLU A 50 16.06 5.39 -17.99
CA GLU A 50 16.86 5.11 -19.17
C GLU A 50 16.43 6.01 -20.35
N PRO A 51 17.30 6.23 -21.36
CA PRO A 51 16.93 6.96 -22.58
C PRO A 51 15.75 6.35 -23.34
N GLN A 52 15.53 5.05 -23.17
CA GLN A 52 14.37 4.31 -23.68
C GLN A 52 13.74 3.53 -22.54
N VAL A 53 12.54 3.90 -22.15
CA VAL A 53 11.78 3.19 -21.11
C VAL A 53 10.86 2.17 -21.79
N ARG A 54 11.09 0.89 -21.49
CA ARG A 54 10.29 -0.24 -22.00
C ARG A 54 9.51 -0.93 -20.90
N ALA A 55 10.06 -0.95 -19.69
CA ALA A 55 9.47 -1.57 -18.52
C ALA A 55 9.93 -0.88 -17.23
N LEU A 56 9.45 -1.36 -16.09
CA LEU A 56 9.76 -0.85 -14.77
C LEU A 56 11.28 -0.84 -14.49
N ASN A 57 12.03 -1.81 -15.00
CA ASN A 57 13.49 -1.91 -14.80
C ASN A 57 14.29 -0.76 -15.45
N ASP A 58 13.68 -0.02 -16.37
CA ASP A 58 14.30 1.13 -17.03
C ASP A 58 14.04 2.44 -16.23
N ILE A 59 13.38 2.33 -15.07
CA ILE A 59 13.09 3.42 -14.14
C ILE A 59 13.84 3.15 -12.84
N HIS A 60 14.72 4.07 -12.45
CA HIS A 60 15.60 3.89 -11.31
C HIS A 60 15.22 4.85 -10.19
N LEU A 61 14.93 4.30 -9.02
CA LEU A 61 14.72 5.07 -7.79
C LEU A 61 16.10 5.43 -7.22
N ALA A 62 16.78 6.35 -7.89
CA ALA A 62 18.20 6.63 -7.68
C ALA A 62 18.51 7.16 -6.28
N TYR A 63 17.61 7.98 -5.72
CA TYR A 63 17.77 8.57 -4.40
C TYR A 63 16.42 8.74 -3.72
N MET A 64 16.11 7.85 -2.76
CA MET A 64 14.82 7.83 -2.02
C MET A 64 15.00 7.54 -0.52
N PRO A 65 15.96 8.16 0.18
CA PRO A 65 16.30 7.77 1.55
C PRO A 65 15.29 8.24 2.60
N TYR A 66 14.50 9.25 2.31
CA TYR A 66 13.57 9.83 3.27
C TYR A 66 12.21 9.15 3.25
N SER A 67 11.76 8.67 2.09
CA SER A 67 10.53 7.90 1.97
C SER A 67 10.80 6.40 2.13
N HIS A 68 11.71 5.81 1.34
CA HIS A 68 11.90 4.36 1.20
C HIS A 68 13.18 3.83 1.86
N SER A 69 13.64 4.40 2.97
CA SER A 69 14.62 3.70 3.80
C SER A 69 13.95 2.98 4.98
N ILE A 70 14.59 1.90 5.44
CA ILE A 70 14.09 1.12 6.57
C ILE A 70 13.93 2.02 7.81
N ALA A 71 14.96 2.79 8.15
CA ALA A 71 14.95 3.66 9.32
C ALA A 71 13.91 4.79 9.21
N ALA A 72 13.79 5.43 8.04
CA ALA A 72 12.77 6.48 7.84
C ALA A 72 11.35 5.93 7.99
N THR A 73 11.08 4.74 7.45
CA THR A 73 9.77 4.08 7.62
C THR A 73 9.49 3.72 9.08
N VAL A 74 10.49 3.22 9.81
CA VAL A 74 10.35 2.94 11.26
C VAL A 74 10.03 4.23 12.03
N VAL A 75 10.77 5.31 11.80
CA VAL A 75 10.50 6.61 12.42
C VAL A 75 9.11 7.11 12.09
N LEU A 76 8.68 7.01 10.82
CA LEU A 76 7.34 7.39 10.39
C LEU A 76 6.25 6.56 11.10
N ALA A 77 6.43 5.25 11.18
CA ALA A 77 5.49 4.35 11.86
C ALA A 77 5.38 4.67 13.36
N LEU A 78 6.50 4.91 14.03
CA LEU A 78 6.53 5.31 15.43
C LEU A 78 5.88 6.68 15.63
N THR A 79 6.12 7.63 14.74
CA THR A 79 5.47 8.94 14.77
C THR A 79 3.95 8.82 14.66
N VAL A 80 3.46 8.04 13.67
CA VAL A 80 2.03 7.77 13.51
C VAL A 80 1.45 7.11 14.76
N TRP A 81 2.15 6.13 15.33
CA TRP A 81 1.72 5.47 16.57
C TRP A 81 1.59 6.45 17.72
N VAL A 82 2.63 7.23 17.99
CA VAL A 82 2.66 8.20 19.10
C VAL A 82 1.57 9.26 18.91
N VAL A 83 1.47 9.85 17.72
CA VAL A 83 0.46 10.89 17.43
C VAL A 83 -0.94 10.35 17.66
N VAL A 84 -1.27 9.19 17.09
CA VAL A 84 -2.63 8.64 17.19
C VAL A 84 -2.93 8.11 18.59
N ALA A 85 -1.97 7.44 19.23
CA ALA A 85 -2.18 6.84 20.54
C ALA A 85 -2.22 7.87 21.67
N LYS A 86 -1.38 8.93 21.59
CA LYS A 86 -1.22 9.91 22.70
C LYS A 86 -2.00 11.20 22.47
N PHE A 87 -1.99 11.75 21.26
CA PHE A 87 -2.65 13.03 20.99
C PHE A 87 -4.10 12.89 20.55
N LEU A 88 -4.49 11.73 19.98
CA LEU A 88 -5.88 11.45 19.61
C LEU A 88 -6.56 10.48 20.60
N ASP A 89 -5.84 10.00 21.61
CA ASP A 89 -6.31 9.04 22.63
C ASP A 89 -6.91 7.76 22.03
N LYS A 90 -6.26 7.22 20.97
CA LYS A 90 -6.69 6.02 20.26
C LYS A 90 -5.55 5.00 20.13
N PRO A 91 -5.11 4.35 21.23
CA PRO A 91 -3.92 3.48 21.20
C PRO A 91 -4.05 2.30 20.26
N THR A 92 -5.22 1.67 20.15
CA THR A 92 -5.47 0.57 19.23
C THR A 92 -5.36 1.03 17.76
N TRP A 93 -5.87 2.21 17.44
CA TRP A 93 -5.72 2.79 16.10
C TRP A 93 -4.26 3.12 15.82
N GLY A 94 -3.56 3.72 16.78
CA GLY A 94 -2.14 4.03 16.66
C GLY A 94 -1.33 2.79 16.27
N LEU A 95 -1.53 1.67 16.97
CA LEU A 95 -0.86 0.41 16.67
C LEU A 95 -1.21 -0.11 15.26
N ALA A 96 -2.50 -0.14 14.90
CA ALA A 96 -2.94 -0.62 13.59
C ALA A 96 -2.37 0.22 12.44
N LEU A 97 -2.35 1.55 12.59
CA LEU A 97 -1.81 2.47 11.59
C LEU A 97 -0.27 2.39 11.50
N ALA A 98 0.43 2.20 12.62
CA ALA A 98 1.87 1.97 12.60
C ALA A 98 2.23 0.66 11.88
N VAL A 99 1.47 -0.41 12.11
CA VAL A 99 1.61 -1.68 11.36
C VAL A 99 1.32 -1.45 9.87
N ALA A 100 0.33 -0.63 9.55
CA ALA A 100 0.01 -0.28 8.17
C ALA A 100 1.18 0.44 7.47
N VAL A 101 1.77 1.45 8.10
CA VAL A 101 2.97 2.13 7.59
C VAL A 101 4.14 1.16 7.44
N SER A 102 4.41 0.34 8.46
CA SER A 102 5.51 -0.61 8.43
C SER A 102 5.34 -1.70 7.36
N SER A 103 4.09 -2.09 7.06
CA SER A 103 3.81 -3.09 6.03
C SER A 103 4.29 -2.65 4.64
N HIS A 104 4.35 -1.35 4.37
CA HIS A 104 4.82 -0.81 3.11
C HIS A 104 6.25 -1.27 2.81
N ILE A 105 7.20 -0.93 3.68
CA ILE A 105 8.61 -1.26 3.48
C ILE A 105 8.85 -2.78 3.47
N VAL A 106 8.08 -3.55 4.25
CA VAL A 106 8.19 -5.03 4.25
C VAL A 106 7.83 -5.60 2.89
N LEU A 107 6.77 -5.09 2.26
CA LEU A 107 6.33 -5.52 0.94
C LEU A 107 7.30 -5.07 -0.16
N ASP A 108 7.88 -3.88 -0.02
CA ASP A 108 8.89 -3.39 -0.96
C ASP A 108 10.18 -4.18 -0.87
N LEU A 109 10.64 -4.52 0.33
CA LEU A 109 11.78 -5.42 0.51
C LEU A 109 11.54 -6.80 -0.14
N ALA A 110 10.29 -7.25 -0.21
CA ALA A 110 9.91 -8.51 -0.84
C ALA A 110 9.83 -8.42 -2.38
N THR A 111 9.83 -7.22 -2.99
CA THR A 111 9.62 -7.06 -4.44
C THR A 111 10.71 -6.28 -5.14
N HIS A 112 11.23 -5.22 -4.53
CA HIS A 112 12.22 -4.33 -5.13
C HIS A 112 13.54 -5.02 -5.47
N VAL A 113 14.25 -4.45 -6.42
CA VAL A 113 15.67 -4.71 -6.62
C VAL A 113 16.45 -4.18 -5.39
N HIS A 114 17.78 -4.33 -5.36
CA HIS A 114 18.60 -3.84 -4.25
C HIS A 114 18.76 -2.31 -4.30
N ASP A 115 17.68 -1.58 -4.04
CA ASP A 115 17.63 -0.10 -4.10
C ASP A 115 17.20 0.56 -2.78
N ILE A 116 16.67 -0.21 -1.81
CA ILE A 116 16.19 0.29 -0.52
C ILE A 116 17.38 0.48 0.44
N ALA A 117 17.59 1.72 0.88
CA ALA A 117 18.64 2.07 1.84
C ALA A 117 18.30 1.64 3.28
N LEU A 118 19.32 1.42 4.12
CA LEU A 118 19.10 1.20 5.54
C LEU A 118 18.58 2.47 6.23
N ALA A 119 19.20 3.61 5.96
CA ALA A 119 18.85 4.91 6.54
C ALA A 119 19.31 6.04 5.62
N PRO A 120 18.77 7.28 5.79
CA PRO A 120 19.31 8.46 5.13
C PRO A 120 20.82 8.61 5.41
N GLY A 121 21.61 8.86 4.35
CA GLY A 121 23.07 8.98 4.44
C GLY A 121 23.84 7.66 4.47
N ILE A 122 23.16 6.51 4.48
CA ILE A 122 23.78 5.18 4.37
C ILE A 122 23.43 4.59 3.01
N GLU A 123 24.37 4.68 2.06
CA GLU A 123 24.12 4.28 0.67
C GLU A 123 24.34 2.78 0.41
N SER A 124 25.10 2.08 1.28
CA SER A 124 25.42 0.67 1.11
C SER A 124 25.52 -0.04 2.48
N PRO A 125 25.04 -1.30 2.61
CA PRO A 125 24.34 -2.06 1.57
C PRO A 125 22.92 -1.55 1.32
N LYS A 126 22.40 -1.77 0.11
CA LYS A 126 20.98 -1.60 -0.24
C LYS A 126 20.27 -2.95 -0.21
N PHE A 127 18.99 -2.93 0.10
CA PHE A 127 18.15 -4.11 0.34
C PHE A 127 17.03 -4.23 -0.70
N GLY A 128 16.50 -5.43 -0.83
CA GLY A 128 15.44 -5.84 -1.73
C GLY A 128 15.62 -7.30 -2.12
N SER A 129 14.55 -7.99 -2.48
CA SER A 129 14.63 -9.41 -2.89
C SER A 129 15.17 -9.60 -4.30
N GLY A 130 15.12 -8.55 -5.12
CA GLY A 130 15.45 -8.63 -6.55
C GLY A 130 14.31 -9.14 -7.43
N LEU A 131 13.09 -9.32 -6.90
CA LEU A 131 11.96 -9.90 -7.64
C LEU A 131 11.61 -9.06 -8.88
N TYR A 132 11.74 -7.75 -8.84
CA TYR A 132 11.57 -6.86 -10.00
C TYR A 132 12.59 -7.08 -11.12
N GLY A 133 13.70 -7.80 -10.85
CA GLY A 133 14.60 -8.30 -11.89
C GLY A 133 13.94 -9.32 -12.83
N VAL A 134 12.79 -9.92 -12.43
CA VAL A 134 11.97 -10.82 -13.25
C VAL A 134 10.53 -10.30 -13.29
N PRO A 135 10.25 -9.22 -14.07
CA PRO A 135 9.04 -8.43 -13.94
C PRO A 135 7.73 -9.21 -14.03
N LEU A 136 7.58 -10.13 -15.01
CA LEU A 136 6.36 -10.93 -15.15
C LEU A 136 6.11 -11.84 -13.94
N LEU A 137 7.17 -12.41 -13.35
CA LEU A 137 7.06 -13.18 -12.12
C LEU A 137 6.64 -12.28 -10.96
N ALA A 138 7.19 -11.07 -10.89
CA ALA A 138 6.79 -10.08 -9.89
C ALA A 138 5.30 -9.76 -9.99
N LEU A 139 4.80 -9.44 -11.19
CA LEU A 139 3.38 -9.16 -11.41
C LEU A 139 2.50 -10.35 -11.00
N PHE A 140 2.91 -11.57 -11.33
CA PHE A 140 2.18 -12.78 -10.96
C PHE A 140 2.11 -12.96 -9.44
N VAL A 141 3.25 -12.87 -8.75
CA VAL A 141 3.34 -12.99 -7.28
C VAL A 141 2.52 -11.90 -6.60
N GLU A 142 2.63 -10.67 -7.06
CA GLU A 142 1.88 -9.53 -6.53
C GLU A 142 0.36 -9.69 -6.73
N THR A 143 -0.06 -10.20 -7.90
CA THR A 143 -1.48 -10.46 -8.17
C THR A 143 -2.00 -11.55 -7.23
N LEU A 144 -1.25 -12.66 -7.04
CA LEU A 144 -1.60 -13.71 -6.09
C LEU A 144 -1.70 -13.19 -4.66
N TYR A 145 -0.78 -12.31 -4.26
CA TYR A 145 -0.82 -11.66 -2.95
C TYR A 145 -2.10 -10.82 -2.77
N GLY A 146 -2.46 -9.99 -3.76
CA GLY A 146 -3.69 -9.21 -3.72
C GLY A 146 -4.95 -10.09 -3.63
N VAL A 147 -5.00 -11.17 -4.41
CA VAL A 147 -6.09 -12.18 -4.35
C VAL A 147 -6.13 -12.86 -2.98
N TRP A 148 -4.99 -13.19 -2.40
CA TRP A 148 -4.92 -13.76 -1.05
C TRP A 148 -5.45 -12.78 0.01
N CYS A 149 -5.07 -11.50 -0.05
CA CYS A 149 -5.61 -10.46 0.83
C CYS A 149 -7.14 -10.39 0.74
N TRP A 150 -7.67 -10.34 -0.50
CA TRP A 150 -9.11 -10.39 -0.74
C TRP A 150 -9.76 -11.64 -0.14
N ARG A 151 -9.17 -12.81 -0.36
CA ARG A 151 -9.69 -14.09 0.15
C ARG A 151 -9.74 -14.11 1.67
N VAL A 152 -8.67 -13.66 2.33
CA VAL A 152 -8.60 -13.56 3.80
C VAL A 152 -9.63 -12.57 4.33
N PHE A 153 -9.79 -11.42 3.67
CA PHE A 153 -10.80 -10.41 4.03
C PHE A 153 -12.24 -10.91 3.80
N GLN A 154 -12.42 -11.93 2.96
CA GLN A 154 -13.72 -12.42 2.48
C GLN A 154 -14.44 -11.35 1.66
N GLY A 155 -13.70 -10.67 0.78
CA GLY A 155 -14.17 -9.56 -0.03
C GLY A 155 -15.23 -9.97 -1.07
N SER A 156 -16.03 -9.00 -1.52
CA SER A 156 -16.98 -9.19 -2.61
C SER A 156 -16.28 -9.49 -3.94
N LYS A 157 -17.00 -10.08 -4.90
CA LYS A 157 -16.47 -10.30 -6.27
C LYS A 157 -16.07 -8.99 -6.95
N ALA A 158 -16.77 -7.89 -6.67
CA ALA A 158 -16.43 -6.57 -7.19
C ALA A 158 -15.08 -6.08 -6.65
N LEU A 159 -14.79 -6.28 -5.35
CA LEU A 159 -13.49 -5.97 -4.77
C LEU A 159 -12.38 -6.82 -5.38
N LEU A 160 -12.62 -8.11 -5.64
CA LEU A 160 -11.67 -8.97 -6.35
C LEU A 160 -11.39 -8.42 -7.75
N ALA A 161 -12.45 -8.07 -8.49
CA ALA A 161 -12.31 -7.51 -9.84
C ALA A 161 -11.45 -6.23 -9.82
N VAL A 162 -11.66 -5.34 -8.85
CA VAL A 162 -10.81 -4.14 -8.68
C VAL A 162 -9.34 -4.51 -8.49
N ILE A 163 -9.03 -5.41 -7.56
CA ILE A 163 -7.65 -5.81 -7.27
C ILE A 163 -6.99 -6.42 -8.52
N VAL A 164 -7.69 -7.32 -9.22
CA VAL A 164 -7.16 -7.99 -10.42
C VAL A 164 -7.00 -6.98 -11.57
N LEU A 165 -7.99 -6.13 -11.83
CA LEU A 165 -7.94 -5.16 -12.92
C LEU A 165 -6.82 -4.13 -12.73
N PHE A 166 -6.57 -3.67 -11.50
CA PHE A 166 -5.46 -2.76 -11.22
C PHE A 166 -4.09 -3.44 -11.42
N ASN A 167 -3.95 -4.71 -11.02
CA ASN A 167 -2.73 -5.47 -11.30
C ASN A 167 -2.54 -5.68 -12.81
N LEU A 168 -3.59 -6.07 -13.54
CA LEU A 168 -3.53 -6.22 -15.00
C LEU A 168 -3.29 -4.88 -15.71
N GLY A 169 -3.83 -3.78 -15.20
CA GLY A 169 -3.58 -2.44 -15.72
C GLY A 169 -2.11 -2.01 -15.60
N ALA A 170 -1.37 -2.58 -14.66
CA ALA A 170 0.07 -2.36 -14.54
C ALA A 170 0.92 -3.20 -15.52
N LEU A 171 0.32 -4.13 -16.26
CA LEU A 171 1.03 -5.05 -17.18
C LEU A 171 2.02 -4.36 -18.12
N PRO A 172 1.74 -3.18 -18.72
CA PRO A 172 2.72 -2.50 -19.58
C PRO A 172 4.03 -2.11 -18.86
N PHE A 173 4.02 -1.98 -17.53
CA PHE A 173 5.23 -1.73 -16.74
C PHE A 173 6.05 -2.99 -16.50
N TYR A 174 5.42 -4.18 -16.59
CA TYR A 174 6.05 -5.47 -16.30
C TYR A 174 6.37 -6.29 -17.56
N ALA A 175 5.81 -5.94 -18.71
CA ALA A 175 5.97 -6.69 -19.94
C ALA A 175 6.49 -5.79 -21.07
N PRO A 176 7.80 -5.74 -21.32
CA PRO A 176 8.41 -4.88 -22.35
C PRO A 176 7.88 -5.15 -23.78
N SER A 177 7.31 -6.33 -24.01
CA SER A 177 6.72 -6.73 -25.31
C SER A 177 5.31 -6.18 -25.52
N ILE A 178 4.65 -5.67 -24.49
CA ILE A 178 3.31 -5.11 -24.58
C ILE A 178 3.42 -3.59 -24.79
N PRO A 179 2.96 -3.07 -25.94
CA PRO A 179 2.96 -1.62 -26.17
C PRO A 179 2.14 -0.91 -25.10
N GLY A 180 2.72 0.11 -24.48
CA GLY A 180 2.06 0.92 -23.47
C GLY A 180 2.65 2.32 -23.41
N PRO A 181 2.05 3.24 -22.65
CA PRO A 181 2.50 4.64 -22.57
C PRO A 181 3.82 4.80 -21.81
N VAL A 182 4.41 3.70 -21.33
CA VAL A 182 5.64 3.67 -20.51
C VAL A 182 6.81 4.36 -21.22
N TYR A 183 6.90 4.26 -22.55
CA TYR A 183 7.95 4.95 -23.32
C TYR A 183 7.87 6.48 -23.23
N LEU A 184 6.71 7.05 -22.88
CA LEU A 184 6.53 8.50 -22.70
C LEU A 184 7.21 9.00 -21.42
N LEU A 185 7.66 8.10 -20.56
CA LEU A 185 8.31 8.43 -19.29
C LEU A 185 9.82 8.70 -19.45
N ALA A 186 10.40 8.36 -20.62
CA ALA A 186 11.80 8.60 -20.91
C ALA A 186 12.13 10.10 -20.76
N GLY A 187 13.06 10.44 -19.86
CA GLY A 187 13.43 11.81 -19.55
C GLY A 187 12.40 12.59 -18.72
N HIS A 188 11.29 11.94 -18.29
CA HIS A 188 10.22 12.61 -17.54
C HIS A 188 9.89 11.93 -16.20
N PRO A 189 10.87 11.75 -15.28
CA PRO A 189 10.66 11.00 -14.03
C PRO A 189 9.60 11.63 -13.11
N LYS A 190 9.41 12.96 -13.14
CA LYS A 190 8.35 13.60 -12.36
C LYS A 190 6.94 13.27 -12.88
N ILE A 191 6.78 13.02 -14.17
CA ILE A 191 5.52 12.54 -14.75
C ILE A 191 5.22 11.14 -14.23
N PHE A 192 6.24 10.28 -14.14
CA PHE A 192 6.09 8.96 -13.53
C PHE A 192 5.59 9.05 -12.08
N ALA A 193 6.23 9.87 -11.24
CA ALA A 193 5.78 10.08 -9.86
C ALA A 193 4.33 10.59 -9.78
N ALA A 194 3.94 11.52 -10.65
CA ALA A 194 2.56 12.02 -10.70
C ALA A 194 1.57 10.93 -11.11
N ILE A 195 1.90 10.10 -12.11
CA ILE A 195 1.06 8.96 -12.55
C ILE A 195 0.87 7.96 -11.41
N ILE A 196 1.94 7.62 -10.70
CA ILE A 196 1.86 6.73 -9.53
C ILE A 196 0.96 7.34 -8.47
N GLY A 197 1.10 8.64 -8.16
CA GLY A 197 0.23 9.33 -7.20
C GLY A 197 -1.26 9.24 -7.58
N VAL A 198 -1.58 9.47 -8.84
CA VAL A 198 -2.96 9.34 -9.36
C VAL A 198 -3.45 7.89 -9.26
N HIS A 199 -2.62 6.93 -9.66
CA HIS A 199 -2.94 5.50 -9.58
C HIS A 199 -3.24 5.05 -8.13
N ILE A 200 -2.45 5.53 -7.16
CA ILE A 200 -2.68 5.29 -5.73
C ILE A 200 -4.05 5.82 -5.32
N ILE A 201 -4.36 7.07 -5.63
CA ILE A 201 -5.64 7.68 -5.25
C ILE A 201 -6.81 6.88 -5.79
N PHE A 202 -6.79 6.51 -7.07
CA PHE A 202 -7.84 5.70 -7.68
C PHE A 202 -7.95 4.32 -7.02
N GLY A 203 -6.82 3.66 -6.75
CA GLY A 203 -6.79 2.37 -6.05
C GLY A 203 -7.39 2.46 -4.64
N LEU A 204 -6.99 3.47 -3.86
CA LEU A 204 -7.53 3.69 -2.51
C LEU A 204 -9.04 3.97 -2.51
N VAL A 205 -9.50 4.82 -3.45
CA VAL A 205 -10.92 5.12 -3.58
C VAL A 205 -11.71 3.86 -3.94
N ALA A 206 -11.24 3.08 -4.92
CA ALA A 206 -11.90 1.86 -5.36
C ALA A 206 -11.94 0.81 -4.24
N VAL A 207 -10.80 0.49 -3.61
CA VAL A 207 -10.75 -0.48 -2.50
C VAL A 207 -11.60 0.00 -1.32
N GLY A 208 -11.49 1.29 -0.96
CA GLY A 208 -12.26 1.87 0.14
C GLY A 208 -13.77 1.84 -0.09
N PHE A 209 -14.21 2.09 -1.33
CA PHE A 209 -15.62 2.02 -1.70
C PHE A 209 -16.18 0.60 -1.56
N PHE A 210 -15.53 -0.39 -2.18
CA PHE A 210 -16.03 -1.77 -2.18
C PHE A 210 -15.84 -2.47 -0.82
N ALA A 211 -14.80 -2.14 -0.05
CA ALA A 211 -14.65 -2.66 1.30
C ALA A 211 -15.71 -2.12 2.26
N ARG A 212 -16.06 -0.82 2.18
CA ARG A 212 -17.12 -0.22 3.02
C ARG A 212 -18.51 -0.73 2.68
N SER A 213 -18.84 -0.91 1.41
CA SER A 213 -20.17 -1.40 1.00
C SER A 213 -20.46 -2.78 1.60
N GLN A 214 -19.46 -3.64 1.65
CA GLN A 214 -19.58 -4.96 2.24
C GLN A 214 -19.85 -4.91 3.76
N TRP A 215 -19.17 -4.01 4.47
CA TRP A 215 -19.37 -3.86 5.92
C TRP A 215 -20.78 -3.38 6.28
N ARG A 216 -21.35 -2.48 5.48
CA ARG A 216 -22.73 -2.00 5.63
C ARG A 216 -23.77 -3.11 5.39
N SER A 217 -23.57 -3.95 4.38
CA SER A 217 -24.46 -5.07 4.09
C SER A 217 -24.47 -6.09 5.23
N SER A 218 -23.30 -6.46 5.75
CA SER A 218 -23.20 -7.38 6.89
C SER A 218 -23.80 -6.82 8.18
N ALA A 219 -23.75 -5.51 8.40
CA ALA A 219 -24.37 -4.87 9.55
C ALA A 219 -25.90 -4.78 9.46
N SER A 220 -26.44 -4.71 8.24
CA SER A 220 -27.91 -4.68 8.01
C SER A 220 -28.56 -6.08 8.08
N GLU A 221 -27.77 -7.14 7.87
CA GLU A 221 -28.21 -8.53 7.95
C GLU A 221 -28.09 -9.12 9.37
N ALA A 222 -27.49 -8.40 10.32
CA ALA A 222 -27.44 -8.82 11.71
C ALA A 222 -28.87 -8.87 12.28
N PRO A 223 -29.32 -10.00 12.91
CA PRO A 223 -30.68 -10.12 13.42
C PRO A 223 -30.98 -8.98 14.40
N GLN A 224 -31.95 -8.14 14.06
CA GLN A 224 -32.55 -7.19 14.99
C GLN A 224 -33.33 -8.01 16.04
N GLY A 225 -32.68 -8.44 17.14
CA GLY A 225 -33.43 -9.15 18.17
C GLY A 225 -32.65 -10.10 19.05
N ALA A 226 -31.38 -9.85 19.37
CA ALA A 226 -30.82 -10.46 20.56
C ALA A 226 -31.32 -9.67 21.77
N PRO A 227 -32.14 -10.25 22.70
CA PRO A 227 -32.54 -9.54 23.90
C PRO A 227 -31.28 -9.18 24.69
N ALA A 228 -31.15 -7.92 25.04
CA ALA A 228 -30.14 -7.46 25.97
C ALA A 228 -30.33 -8.27 27.26
N ASP A 229 -29.41 -9.18 27.54
CA ASP A 229 -29.37 -9.94 28.78
C ASP A 229 -29.14 -8.90 29.91
N ARG A 230 -30.26 -8.49 30.52
CA ARG A 230 -30.21 -7.63 31.72
C ARG A 230 -29.59 -8.47 32.82
N PRO A 231 -28.50 -8.03 33.44
CA PRO A 231 -27.98 -8.71 34.62
C PRO A 231 -29.09 -8.73 35.65
N LYS A 232 -29.52 -9.94 36.06
CA LYS A 232 -30.40 -10.11 37.23
C LYS A 232 -29.69 -9.50 38.42
N VAL A 233 -30.20 -8.35 38.88
CA VAL A 233 -29.85 -7.81 40.18
C VAL A 233 -30.37 -8.84 41.19
N ALA A 234 -29.47 -9.63 41.75
CA ALA A 234 -29.76 -10.46 42.90
C ALA A 234 -29.93 -9.51 44.09
N GLY A 235 -31.16 -9.30 44.50
CA GLY A 235 -31.48 -8.68 45.76
C GLY A 235 -31.18 -9.64 46.90
N ARG A 236 -30.51 -9.14 47.87
CA ARG A 236 -30.49 -9.25 49.32
C ARG A 236 -29.07 -9.14 49.85
#